data_36aeef57b06fe4757fe8504221c5f2b4
#
_entry.id   36aeef57b06fe4757fe8504221c5f2b4
#
_cell.length_a   1.000
_cell.length_b   1.000
_cell.length_c   1.000
_cell.angle_alpha   90.00
_cell.angle_beta   90.00
_cell.angle_gamma   90.00
#
_symmetry.space_group_name_H-M   'P 1'
#
loop_
_entity.id
_entity.type
_entity.pdbx_description
1 polymer ?
#
loop_
_entity_poly.entity_id
_entity_poly.type
_entity_poly.pdbx_seq_one_letter_code
_entity_poly.pdbx_strand_id
1 'polypeptide(L)'
;NESILIHEFGHVIQGAGFDPTLQKKVHAAFAKAKARSIWNDGKAAQRFRRVKGNEPVSLLDSLIKSFPDQSRDLLVKCLDEGDILVNGKPTNAKIKVTSKDDVLILFGGSKQCYASRNHAEYWAEGVQCWYDTNRIMDHDHNHIHTRVGIKGYDPGLAKVCEEVLGNNPWRFISPRKRAGKGHLKSFDPANAPKVTDLPHIREAALDYYDKYWSSYWDRLHQKHFPAKSPK
;
A
#
# COMPACT_ATOMS: atom_id res chain seq x y z
N ASN A 1 -3.24 -15.39 5.31
CA ASN A 1 -3.30 -14.08 4.64
C ASN A 1 -3.14 -14.28 3.14
N GLU A 2 -4.23 -14.13 2.35
CA GLU A 2 -4.25 -14.41 0.92
C GLU A 2 -3.30 -13.50 0.10
N SER A 3 -3.02 -12.30 0.57
CA SER A 3 -2.05 -11.41 -0.05
C SER A 3 -0.64 -12.02 -0.05
N ILE A 4 -0.25 -12.64 1.06
CA ILE A 4 1.02 -13.36 1.17
C ILE A 4 1.04 -14.57 0.23
N LEU A 5 -0.08 -15.30 0.10
CA LEU A 5 -0.16 -16.41 -0.85
C LEU A 5 0.10 -15.96 -2.29
N ILE A 6 -0.40 -14.80 -2.70
CA ILE A 6 -0.12 -14.26 -4.04
C ILE A 6 1.37 -13.95 -4.22
N HIS A 7 2.04 -13.45 -3.19
CA HIS A 7 3.49 -13.25 -3.15
C HIS A 7 4.24 -14.59 -3.34
N GLU A 8 3.90 -15.59 -2.53
CA GLU A 8 4.54 -16.91 -2.60
C GLU A 8 4.29 -17.60 -3.95
N PHE A 9 3.09 -17.45 -4.53
CA PHE A 9 2.82 -17.90 -5.90
C PHE A 9 3.71 -17.19 -6.93
N GLY A 10 4.05 -15.93 -6.72
CA GLY A 10 5.04 -15.22 -7.53
C GLY A 10 6.36 -15.97 -7.56
N HIS A 11 6.88 -16.38 -6.40
CA HIS A 11 8.12 -17.18 -6.32
C HIS A 11 7.99 -18.54 -7.00
N VAL A 12 6.85 -19.23 -6.83
CA VAL A 12 6.60 -20.52 -7.51
C VAL A 12 6.61 -20.34 -9.04
N ILE A 13 5.91 -19.31 -9.56
CA ILE A 13 5.88 -19.01 -10.99
C ILE A 13 7.31 -18.74 -11.50
N GLN A 14 8.10 -17.96 -10.78
CA GLN A 14 9.48 -17.68 -11.15
C GLN A 14 10.36 -18.93 -11.10
N GLY A 15 10.30 -19.71 -10.02
CA GLY A 15 11.16 -20.85 -9.81
C GLY A 15 10.87 -22.05 -10.71
N ALA A 16 9.58 -22.30 -10.98
CA ALA A 16 9.14 -23.47 -11.74
C ALA A 16 8.78 -23.17 -13.20
N GLY A 17 8.43 -21.93 -13.52
CA GLY A 17 7.86 -21.56 -14.81
C GLY A 17 8.74 -20.67 -15.69
N PHE A 18 9.75 -19.99 -15.12
CA PHE A 18 10.58 -19.09 -15.92
C PHE A 18 11.68 -19.84 -16.66
N ASP A 19 11.74 -19.63 -17.95
CA ASP A 19 12.89 -19.97 -18.75
C ASP A 19 14.06 -18.97 -18.50
N PRO A 20 15.28 -19.25 -19.01
CA PRO A 20 16.41 -18.34 -18.85
C PRO A 20 16.17 -16.93 -19.45
N THR A 21 15.30 -16.79 -20.42
CA THR A 21 14.98 -15.50 -21.06
C THR A 21 14.15 -14.63 -20.12
N LEU A 22 13.11 -15.19 -19.51
CA LEU A 22 12.28 -14.49 -18.51
C LEU A 22 13.09 -14.15 -17.27
N GLN A 23 13.96 -15.08 -16.79
CA GLN A 23 14.86 -14.79 -15.68
C GLN A 23 15.75 -13.58 -15.99
N LYS A 24 16.35 -13.50 -17.16
CA LYS A 24 17.17 -12.35 -17.60
C LYS A 24 16.36 -11.07 -17.63
N LYS A 25 15.08 -11.12 -18.06
CA LYS A 25 14.21 -9.92 -18.07
C LYS A 25 13.96 -9.38 -16.67
N VAL A 26 13.66 -10.24 -15.69
CA VAL A 26 13.47 -9.83 -14.28
C VAL A 26 14.76 -9.23 -13.72
N HIS A 27 15.90 -9.90 -13.93
CA HIS A 27 17.20 -9.40 -13.46
C HIS A 27 17.54 -8.04 -14.08
N ALA A 28 17.30 -7.87 -15.38
CA ALA A 28 17.54 -6.60 -16.07
C ALA A 28 16.61 -5.49 -15.59
N ALA A 29 15.32 -5.80 -15.35
CA ALA A 29 14.37 -4.84 -14.79
C ALA A 29 14.78 -4.44 -13.37
N PHE A 30 15.12 -5.39 -12.51
CA PHE A 30 15.62 -5.15 -11.16
C PHE A 30 16.89 -4.29 -11.15
N ALA A 31 17.88 -4.61 -11.99
CA ALA A 31 19.12 -3.83 -12.09
C ALA A 31 18.85 -2.38 -12.51
N LYS A 32 17.94 -2.14 -13.47
CA LYS A 32 17.52 -0.81 -13.89
C LYS A 32 16.76 -0.05 -12.80
N ALA A 33 15.86 -0.74 -12.09
CA ALA A 33 15.14 -0.16 -10.96
C ALA A 33 16.11 0.27 -9.84
N LYS A 34 17.05 -0.60 -9.50
CA LYS A 34 18.08 -0.32 -8.49
C LYS A 34 18.98 0.86 -8.88
N ALA A 35 19.44 0.93 -10.15
CA ALA A 35 20.25 2.04 -10.65
C ALA A 35 19.53 3.39 -10.60
N ARG A 36 18.20 3.40 -10.62
CA ARG A 36 17.35 4.58 -10.54
C ARG A 36 16.78 4.84 -9.15
N SER A 37 17.21 4.10 -8.14
CA SER A 37 16.69 4.12 -6.76
C SER A 37 15.20 3.81 -6.64
N ILE A 38 14.56 3.24 -7.67
CA ILE A 38 13.17 2.78 -7.59
C ILE A 38 13.08 1.73 -6.48
N TRP A 39 12.00 1.76 -5.69
CA TRP A 39 11.78 0.97 -4.48
C TRP A 39 12.65 1.36 -3.27
N ASN A 40 13.53 2.37 -3.42
CA ASN A 40 14.27 2.99 -2.31
C ASN A 40 13.89 4.47 -2.11
N ASP A 41 13.14 5.06 -3.02
CA ASP A 41 12.68 6.45 -3.03
C ASP A 41 11.20 6.61 -2.69
N GLY A 42 10.51 5.49 -2.46
CA GLY A 42 9.08 5.46 -2.20
C GLY A 42 8.69 6.09 -0.87
N LYS A 43 7.46 6.61 -0.82
CA LYS A 43 6.88 7.19 0.39
C LYS A 43 6.08 6.14 1.16
N ALA A 44 6.11 6.20 2.49
CA ALA A 44 5.15 5.47 3.32
C ALA A 44 3.75 6.02 3.10
N ALA A 45 2.72 5.19 3.24
CA ALA A 45 1.34 5.59 3.04
C ALA A 45 0.48 5.26 4.25
N GLN A 46 -0.45 6.13 4.58
CA GLN A 46 -1.49 5.90 5.57
C GLN A 46 -2.86 6.15 4.96
N ARG A 47 -3.83 5.26 5.22
CA ARG A 47 -5.20 5.48 4.80
C ARG A 47 -5.89 6.52 5.67
N PHE A 48 -6.44 7.53 5.02
CA PHE A 48 -7.30 8.51 5.66
C PHE A 48 -8.72 7.99 5.74
N ARG A 49 -9.19 7.63 6.95
CA ARG A 49 -10.51 6.99 7.18
C ARG A 49 -11.50 7.86 7.93
N ARG A 50 -11.34 9.17 7.88
CA ARG A 50 -12.19 10.11 8.64
C ARG A 50 -13.35 10.67 7.83
N VAL A 51 -13.43 10.35 6.53
CA VAL A 51 -14.62 10.66 5.73
C VAL A 51 -15.72 9.65 6.08
N LYS A 52 -16.88 10.17 6.47
CA LYS A 52 -18.05 9.37 6.85
C LYS A 52 -19.20 9.64 5.89
N GLY A 53 -19.99 8.60 5.62
CA GLY A 53 -21.18 8.70 4.79
C GLY A 53 -20.90 8.67 3.28
N ASN A 54 -21.98 8.65 2.51
CA ASN A 54 -21.91 8.55 1.05
C ASN A 54 -22.05 9.92 0.37
N GLU A 55 -22.41 10.96 1.12
CA GLU A 55 -22.50 12.33 0.59
C GLU A 55 -21.08 12.88 0.36
N PRO A 56 -20.85 13.51 -0.80
CA PRO A 56 -19.56 14.08 -1.12
C PRO A 56 -19.21 15.26 -0.20
N VAL A 57 -18.10 15.15 0.52
CA VAL A 57 -17.56 16.21 1.38
C VAL A 57 -16.21 16.71 0.85
N SER A 58 -15.88 17.97 1.12
CA SER A 58 -14.57 18.51 0.78
C SER A 58 -13.46 17.72 1.47
N LEU A 59 -12.52 17.20 0.67
CA LEU A 59 -11.36 16.52 1.23
C LEU A 59 -10.51 17.46 2.07
N LEU A 60 -10.25 18.69 1.58
CA LEU A 60 -9.46 19.68 2.30
C LEU A 60 -10.07 20.02 3.66
N ASP A 61 -11.38 20.24 3.73
CA ASP A 61 -12.05 20.56 5.00
C ASP A 61 -12.01 19.37 5.97
N SER A 62 -12.13 18.15 5.43
CA SER A 62 -11.98 16.92 6.22
C SER A 62 -10.56 16.75 6.78
N LEU A 63 -9.54 17.11 5.99
CA LEU A 63 -8.13 17.11 6.42
C LEU A 63 -7.88 18.18 7.48
N ILE A 64 -8.34 19.42 7.28
CA ILE A 64 -8.21 20.53 8.26
C ILE A 64 -8.83 20.13 9.60
N LYS A 65 -10.04 19.59 9.57
CA LYS A 65 -10.72 19.11 10.78
C LYS A 65 -9.97 17.97 11.48
N SER A 66 -9.29 17.15 10.72
CA SER A 66 -8.59 15.96 11.23
C SER A 66 -7.20 16.25 11.72
N PHE A 67 -6.59 17.32 11.23
CA PHE A 67 -5.24 17.77 11.57
C PHE A 67 -5.26 19.25 12.00
N PRO A 68 -5.89 19.56 13.16
CA PRO A 68 -6.08 20.94 13.59
C PRO A 68 -4.77 21.70 13.85
N ASP A 69 -3.69 20.97 14.12
CA ASP A 69 -2.36 21.55 14.36
C ASP A 69 -1.62 21.90 13.06
N GLN A 70 -2.17 21.55 11.90
CA GLN A 70 -1.58 21.83 10.61
C GLN A 70 -2.21 23.07 9.96
N SER A 71 -1.37 23.89 9.29
CA SER A 71 -1.90 25.02 8.55
C SER A 71 -2.65 24.54 7.29
N ARG A 72 -3.68 25.29 6.91
CA ARG A 72 -4.37 25.05 5.65
C ARG A 72 -3.41 25.04 4.45
N ASP A 73 -2.46 25.96 4.43
CA ASP A 73 -1.50 26.09 3.34
C ASP A 73 -0.58 24.89 3.22
N LEU A 74 -0.18 24.28 4.34
CA LEU A 74 0.59 23.03 4.34
C LEU A 74 -0.23 21.88 3.74
N LEU A 75 -1.50 21.76 4.10
CA LEU A 75 -2.38 20.70 3.57
C LEU A 75 -2.64 20.91 2.06
N VAL A 76 -2.79 22.15 1.62
CA VAL A 76 -2.89 22.46 0.18
C VAL A 76 -1.59 22.10 -0.53
N LYS A 77 -0.44 22.45 0.04
CA LYS A 77 0.87 22.08 -0.50
C LYS A 77 1.02 20.54 -0.65
N CYS A 78 0.62 19.77 0.35
CA CYS A 78 0.65 18.31 0.27
C CYS A 78 -0.26 17.77 -0.86
N LEU A 79 -1.39 18.41 -1.12
CA LEU A 79 -2.26 18.05 -2.25
C LEU A 79 -1.57 18.38 -3.59
N ASP A 80 -0.98 19.57 -3.71
CA ASP A 80 -0.33 20.05 -4.94
C ASP A 80 0.96 19.25 -5.25
N GLU A 81 1.69 18.82 -4.22
CA GLU A 81 2.86 17.96 -4.35
C GLU A 81 2.53 16.49 -4.63
N GLY A 82 1.23 16.13 -4.64
CA GLY A 82 0.78 14.76 -4.87
C GLY A 82 1.00 13.83 -3.68
N ASP A 83 1.16 14.37 -2.49
CA ASP A 83 1.32 13.61 -1.24
C ASP A 83 -0.03 13.09 -0.68
N ILE A 84 -1.14 13.44 -1.33
CA ILE A 84 -2.46 12.92 -1.03
C ILE A 84 -3.06 12.35 -2.32
N LEU A 85 -3.36 11.05 -2.27
CA LEU A 85 -3.94 10.33 -3.39
C LEU A 85 -5.40 10.00 -3.12
N VAL A 86 -6.25 10.14 -4.13
CA VAL A 86 -7.63 9.64 -4.11
C VAL A 86 -7.75 8.56 -5.17
N ASN A 87 -8.15 7.37 -4.74
CA ASN A 87 -8.25 6.19 -5.62
C ASN A 87 -6.97 5.93 -6.43
N GLY A 88 -5.81 6.12 -5.78
CA GLY A 88 -4.49 5.90 -6.35
C GLY A 88 -3.96 7.02 -7.26
N LYS A 89 -4.66 8.16 -7.37
CA LYS A 89 -4.25 9.29 -8.22
C LYS A 89 -4.01 10.54 -7.39
N PRO A 90 -2.97 11.34 -7.71
CA PRO A 90 -2.82 12.68 -7.15
C PRO A 90 -4.08 13.52 -7.35
N THR A 91 -4.36 14.37 -6.40
CA THR A 91 -5.57 15.18 -6.39
C THR A 91 -5.28 16.63 -6.00
N ASN A 92 -6.30 17.47 -5.94
CA ASN A 92 -6.18 18.88 -5.58
C ASN A 92 -7.17 19.29 -4.48
N ALA A 93 -7.05 20.51 -3.98
CA ALA A 93 -7.84 21.02 -2.87
C ALA A 93 -9.35 21.12 -3.14
N LYS A 94 -9.79 21.05 -4.40
CA LYS A 94 -11.22 21.21 -4.80
C LYS A 94 -11.97 19.87 -4.84
N ILE A 95 -11.28 18.75 -4.68
CA ILE A 95 -11.90 17.42 -4.75
C ILE A 95 -12.90 17.21 -3.61
N LYS A 96 -13.99 16.54 -3.93
CA LYS A 96 -14.93 15.99 -2.94
C LYS A 96 -14.77 14.48 -2.88
N VAL A 97 -14.89 13.92 -1.70
CA VAL A 97 -14.73 12.50 -1.43
C VAL A 97 -15.86 11.96 -0.56
N THR A 98 -16.08 10.66 -0.64
CA THR A 98 -17.06 9.92 0.16
C THR A 98 -16.36 8.82 0.96
N SER A 99 -17.08 8.09 1.79
CA SER A 99 -16.56 6.90 2.49
C SER A 99 -16.15 5.75 1.55
N LYS A 100 -16.52 5.82 0.26
CA LYS A 100 -16.16 4.81 -0.76
C LYS A 100 -14.80 5.07 -1.39
N ASP A 101 -14.30 6.30 -1.28
CA ASP A 101 -13.02 6.68 -1.87
C ASP A 101 -11.85 6.20 -1.00
N ASP A 102 -10.82 5.67 -1.64
CA ASP A 102 -9.57 5.30 -0.99
C ASP A 102 -8.64 6.50 -0.97
N VAL A 103 -8.53 7.15 0.18
CA VAL A 103 -7.68 8.33 0.36
C VAL A 103 -6.41 7.90 1.09
N LEU A 104 -5.26 8.14 0.47
CA LEU A 104 -3.94 7.86 1.03
C LEU A 104 -3.19 9.15 1.27
N ILE A 105 -2.62 9.30 2.45
CA ILE A 105 -1.66 10.36 2.79
C ILE A 105 -0.26 9.75 2.72
N LEU A 106 0.63 10.37 1.97
CA LEU A 106 2.01 9.91 1.79
C LEU A 106 2.94 10.67 2.72
N PHE A 107 3.93 9.95 3.27
CA PHE A 107 4.89 10.50 4.22
C PHE A 107 6.30 10.11 3.83
N GLY A 108 7.21 11.05 4.00
CA GLY A 108 8.63 10.79 3.84
C GLY A 108 9.06 10.52 2.41
N GLY A 109 10.29 10.14 2.27
CA GLY A 109 10.92 9.68 1.05
C GLY A 109 12.04 8.71 1.40
N SER A 110 12.68 8.13 0.39
CA SER A 110 13.83 7.23 0.55
C SER A 110 13.55 6.01 1.45
N LYS A 111 12.35 5.44 1.33
CA LYS A 111 12.00 4.23 2.04
C LYS A 111 12.49 3.01 1.26
N GLN A 112 13.42 2.26 1.85
CA GLN A 112 13.82 0.96 1.32
C GLN A 112 12.67 -0.04 1.47
N CYS A 113 12.20 -0.58 0.33
CA CYS A 113 11.10 -1.51 0.28
C CYS A 113 11.56 -2.95 0.13
N TYR A 114 10.68 -3.89 0.45
CA TYR A 114 10.94 -5.33 0.32
C TYR A 114 11.33 -5.70 -1.10
N ALA A 115 10.69 -5.11 -2.11
CA ALA A 115 11.02 -5.26 -3.52
C ALA A 115 12.47 -4.88 -3.89
N SER A 116 13.17 -4.08 -3.08
CA SER A 116 14.56 -3.70 -3.36
C SER A 116 15.61 -4.70 -2.85
N ARG A 117 15.21 -5.72 -2.10
CA ARG A 117 16.13 -6.67 -1.48
C ARG A 117 16.87 -7.54 -2.49
N ASN A 118 16.14 -8.17 -3.39
CA ASN A 118 16.67 -9.01 -4.45
C ASN A 118 15.66 -9.16 -5.59
N HIS A 119 16.07 -9.75 -6.71
CA HIS A 119 15.24 -9.91 -7.90
C HIS A 119 14.03 -10.82 -7.70
N ALA A 120 14.08 -11.78 -6.78
CA ALA A 120 12.96 -12.67 -6.50
C ALA A 120 11.86 -11.95 -5.73
N GLU A 121 12.22 -11.18 -4.69
CA GLU A 121 11.28 -10.32 -3.96
C GLU A 121 10.72 -9.21 -4.85
N TYR A 122 11.57 -8.61 -5.70
CA TYR A 122 11.15 -7.62 -6.68
C TYR A 122 10.04 -8.15 -7.61
N TRP A 123 10.21 -9.37 -8.11
CA TRP A 123 9.20 -10.04 -8.93
C TRP A 123 7.92 -10.32 -8.13
N ALA A 124 8.03 -10.95 -6.94
CA ALA A 124 6.89 -11.32 -6.12
C ALA A 124 6.06 -10.10 -5.66
N GLU A 125 6.72 -9.00 -5.29
CA GLU A 125 6.08 -7.71 -4.99
C GLU A 125 5.39 -7.12 -6.23
N GLY A 126 6.00 -7.29 -7.41
CA GLY A 126 5.39 -6.95 -8.69
C GLY A 126 4.09 -7.72 -8.94
N VAL A 127 4.08 -9.03 -8.67
CA VAL A 127 2.87 -9.88 -8.78
C VAL A 127 1.78 -9.40 -7.83
N GLN A 128 2.11 -9.05 -6.59
CA GLN A 128 1.13 -8.49 -5.66
C GLN A 128 0.55 -7.16 -6.17
N CYS A 129 1.40 -6.25 -6.66
CA CYS A 129 0.93 -5.00 -7.26
C CYS A 129 0.07 -5.25 -8.49
N TRP A 130 0.42 -6.25 -9.33
CA TRP A 130 -0.33 -6.59 -10.55
C TRP A 130 -1.77 -7.00 -10.29
N TYR A 131 -2.02 -7.60 -9.13
CA TYR A 131 -3.34 -8.02 -8.68
C TYR A 131 -3.96 -7.10 -7.62
N ASP A 132 -3.44 -5.88 -7.42
CA ASP A 132 -3.95 -4.88 -6.46
C ASP A 132 -4.00 -5.39 -5.01
N THR A 133 -3.03 -6.19 -4.61
CA THR A 133 -3.00 -6.83 -3.29
C THR A 133 -1.77 -6.53 -2.46
N ASN A 134 -0.84 -5.70 -2.95
CA ASN A 134 0.34 -5.38 -2.16
C ASN A 134 -0.02 -4.57 -0.91
N ARG A 135 0.84 -4.64 0.10
CA ARG A 135 0.68 -3.92 1.37
C ARG A 135 1.25 -2.51 1.23
N ILE A 136 0.76 -1.59 2.03
CA ILE A 136 1.19 -0.18 1.98
C ILE A 136 1.48 0.45 3.33
N MET A 137 0.90 -0.05 4.42
CA MET A 137 0.96 0.60 5.72
C MET A 137 1.85 -0.15 6.69
N ASP A 138 3.06 -0.49 6.26
CA ASP A 138 4.04 -1.19 7.09
C ASP A 138 5.48 -0.70 6.80
N HIS A 139 6.46 -1.27 7.49
CA HIS A 139 7.85 -0.82 7.40
C HIS A 139 8.57 -1.29 6.13
N ASP A 140 8.05 -2.30 5.43
CA ASP A 140 8.69 -2.92 4.27
C ASP A 140 8.12 -2.48 2.93
N HIS A 141 6.99 -1.77 2.90
CA HIS A 141 6.29 -1.41 1.67
C HIS A 141 6.13 0.12 1.54
N ASN A 142 6.21 0.60 0.31
CA ASN A 142 5.89 1.98 -0.01
C ASN A 142 4.40 2.12 -0.42
N HIS A 143 4.03 3.25 -1.02
CA HIS A 143 2.66 3.55 -1.44
C HIS A 143 2.22 2.80 -2.71
N ILE A 144 3.12 2.07 -3.38
CA ILE A 144 2.81 1.35 -4.63
C ILE A 144 2.23 -0.03 -4.30
N HIS A 145 0.95 -0.22 -4.61
CA HIS A 145 0.23 -1.45 -4.25
C HIS A 145 -0.79 -1.92 -5.30
N THR A 146 -0.87 -1.22 -6.44
CA THR A 146 -1.84 -1.51 -7.49
C THR A 146 -1.17 -1.64 -8.85
N ARG A 147 -1.87 -2.29 -9.80
CA ARG A 147 -1.43 -2.37 -11.20
C ARG A 147 -1.26 -0.98 -11.83
N VAL A 148 -2.16 -0.06 -11.54
CA VAL A 148 -2.03 1.32 -12.04
C VAL A 148 -0.79 1.98 -11.44
N GLY A 149 -0.58 1.79 -10.15
CA GLY A 149 0.59 2.33 -9.45
C GLY A 149 1.90 1.80 -10.03
N ILE A 150 2.04 0.47 -10.18
CA ILE A 150 3.28 -0.12 -10.69
C ILE A 150 3.56 0.24 -12.16
N LYS A 151 2.52 0.37 -13.00
CA LYS A 151 2.69 0.82 -14.41
C LYS A 151 3.30 2.22 -14.50
N GLY A 152 2.96 3.11 -13.57
CA GLY A 152 3.53 4.45 -13.51
C GLY A 152 4.89 4.52 -12.83
N TYR A 153 5.08 3.77 -11.77
CA TYR A 153 6.25 3.84 -10.91
C TYR A 153 7.42 2.99 -11.41
N ASP A 154 7.15 1.74 -11.79
CA ASP A 154 8.14 0.81 -12.35
C ASP A 154 7.61 0.13 -13.62
N PRO A 155 7.62 0.82 -14.76
CA PRO A 155 7.14 0.27 -16.02
C PRO A 155 7.95 -0.93 -16.50
N GLY A 156 9.19 -1.09 -16.05
CA GLY A 156 10.02 -2.24 -16.35
C GLY A 156 9.46 -3.52 -15.73
N LEU A 157 9.18 -3.49 -14.44
CA LEU A 157 8.54 -4.60 -13.72
C LEU A 157 7.12 -4.84 -14.24
N ALA A 158 6.35 -3.77 -14.44
CA ALA A 158 4.99 -3.88 -14.98
C ALA A 158 4.93 -4.61 -16.33
N LYS A 159 5.90 -4.35 -17.23
CA LYS A 159 6.01 -5.04 -18.51
C LYS A 159 6.27 -6.54 -18.36
N VAL A 160 7.14 -6.93 -17.44
CA VAL A 160 7.38 -8.35 -17.18
C VAL A 160 6.14 -9.01 -16.57
N CYS A 161 5.45 -8.33 -15.63
CA CYS A 161 4.18 -8.83 -15.09
C CYS A 161 3.13 -9.02 -16.18
N GLU A 162 3.01 -8.07 -17.11
CA GLU A 162 2.05 -8.17 -18.24
C GLU A 162 2.38 -9.33 -19.17
N GLU A 163 3.66 -9.55 -19.48
CA GLU A 163 4.12 -10.66 -20.33
C GLU A 163 3.80 -12.02 -19.71
N VAL A 164 4.03 -12.19 -18.41
CA VAL A 164 3.88 -13.48 -17.72
C VAL A 164 2.43 -13.75 -17.29
N LEU A 165 1.76 -12.73 -16.75
CA LEU A 165 0.45 -12.87 -16.10
C LEU A 165 -0.72 -12.43 -17.00
N GLY A 166 -0.41 -11.84 -18.14
CA GLY A 166 -1.40 -11.25 -19.04
C GLY A 166 -2.08 -10.00 -18.45
N ASN A 167 -2.89 -9.35 -19.27
CA ASN A 167 -3.63 -8.14 -18.87
C ASN A 167 -5.12 -8.43 -18.60
N ASN A 168 -5.41 -9.54 -17.91
CA ASN A 168 -6.78 -9.87 -17.52
C ASN A 168 -7.36 -8.84 -16.54
N PRO A 169 -8.70 -8.70 -16.45
CA PRO A 169 -9.35 -7.73 -15.58
C PRO A 169 -9.41 -8.15 -14.11
N TRP A 170 -9.03 -9.38 -13.78
CA TRP A 170 -9.13 -9.88 -12.43
C TRP A 170 -8.26 -9.06 -11.46
N ARG A 171 -8.82 -8.73 -10.32
CA ARG A 171 -8.15 -8.08 -9.20
C ARG A 171 -8.51 -8.79 -7.91
N PHE A 172 -7.57 -8.77 -6.99
CA PHE A 172 -7.81 -9.31 -5.66
C PHE A 172 -8.88 -8.48 -4.92
N ILE A 173 -9.84 -9.17 -4.37
CA ILE A 173 -10.83 -8.58 -3.47
C ILE A 173 -10.68 -9.26 -2.11
N SER A 174 -10.42 -8.50 -1.06
CA SER A 174 -10.21 -9.08 0.27
C SER A 174 -11.42 -9.93 0.73
N PRO A 175 -11.21 -10.97 1.54
CA PRO A 175 -12.31 -11.82 2.04
C PRO A 175 -13.45 -11.03 2.69
N ARG A 176 -13.14 -9.96 3.41
CA ARG A 176 -14.15 -9.08 4.03
C ARG A 176 -15.07 -8.41 3.00
N LYS A 177 -14.53 -8.05 1.83
CA LYS A 177 -15.31 -7.40 0.76
C LYS A 177 -16.11 -8.39 -0.09
N ARG A 178 -15.82 -9.69 -0.02
CA ARG A 178 -16.53 -10.78 -0.73
C ARG A 178 -17.23 -11.75 0.20
N ALA A 179 -17.36 -11.42 1.50
CA ALA A 179 -18.19 -12.17 2.43
C ALA A 179 -19.61 -12.30 1.88
N GLY A 180 -20.21 -13.44 2.07
CA GLY A 180 -21.55 -13.77 1.55
C GLY A 180 -21.60 -14.11 0.06
N LYS A 181 -20.46 -14.23 -0.64
CA LYS A 181 -20.38 -14.55 -2.07
C LYS A 181 -19.53 -15.78 -2.34
N GLY A 182 -19.95 -16.58 -3.35
CA GLY A 182 -19.21 -17.76 -3.79
C GLY A 182 -18.90 -18.72 -2.62
N HIS A 183 -17.64 -19.15 -2.52
CA HIS A 183 -17.18 -20.04 -1.43
C HIS A 183 -17.18 -19.37 -0.04
N LEU A 184 -17.34 -18.05 0.04
CA LEU A 184 -17.49 -17.31 1.29
C LEU A 184 -18.96 -17.00 1.61
N LYS A 185 -19.93 -17.68 0.99
CA LYS A 185 -21.37 -17.43 1.18
C LYS A 185 -21.80 -17.48 2.65
N SER A 186 -21.23 -18.39 3.42
CA SER A 186 -21.49 -18.53 4.86
C SER A 186 -20.44 -17.86 5.76
N PHE A 187 -19.45 -17.19 5.17
CA PHE A 187 -18.41 -16.53 5.96
C PHE A 187 -18.90 -15.19 6.49
N ASP A 188 -18.96 -15.09 7.81
CA ASP A 188 -19.21 -13.82 8.52
C ASP A 188 -17.92 -13.36 9.20
N PRO A 189 -17.34 -12.23 8.76
CA PRO A 189 -16.13 -11.71 9.38
C PRO A 189 -16.28 -11.35 10.86
N ALA A 190 -17.51 -11.05 11.32
CA ALA A 190 -17.78 -10.74 12.73
C ALA A 190 -17.68 -11.99 13.61
N ASN A 191 -18.04 -13.14 13.05
CA ASN A 191 -18.02 -14.44 13.73
C ASN A 191 -16.81 -15.29 13.32
N ALA A 192 -15.84 -14.72 12.59
CA ALA A 192 -14.61 -15.43 12.26
C ALA A 192 -13.89 -15.91 13.53
N PRO A 193 -13.36 -17.14 13.54
CA PRO A 193 -12.60 -17.64 14.69
C PRO A 193 -11.50 -16.65 15.08
N LYS A 194 -11.45 -16.32 16.35
CA LYS A 194 -10.37 -15.50 16.93
C LYS A 194 -9.38 -16.43 17.61
N VAL A 195 -8.11 -16.23 17.35
CA VAL A 195 -7.04 -16.92 18.08
C VAL A 195 -6.93 -16.24 19.45
N THR A 196 -7.78 -16.69 20.41
CA THR A 196 -7.87 -16.08 21.74
C THR A 196 -7.07 -16.84 22.79
N ASP A 197 -6.69 -18.10 22.52
CA ASP A 197 -6.23 -19.04 23.54
C ASP A 197 -4.73 -19.36 23.46
N LEU A 198 -3.95 -18.54 22.76
CA LEU A 198 -2.51 -18.67 22.71
C LEU A 198 -1.88 -17.49 23.46
N PRO A 199 -1.71 -17.57 24.80
CA PRO A 199 -1.22 -16.46 25.63
C PRO A 199 0.08 -15.88 25.10
N HIS A 200 1.03 -16.74 24.69
CA HIS A 200 2.32 -16.31 24.16
C HIS A 200 2.23 -15.53 22.84
N ILE A 201 1.26 -15.84 21.97
CA ILE A 201 0.98 -15.07 20.74
C ILE A 201 0.29 -13.77 21.11
N ARG A 202 -0.67 -13.81 22.04
CA ARG A 202 -1.40 -12.63 22.48
C ARG A 202 -0.46 -11.62 23.18
N GLU A 203 0.38 -12.09 24.09
CA GLU A 203 1.27 -11.26 24.87
C GLU A 203 2.47 -10.74 24.07
N ALA A 204 3.06 -11.60 23.25
CA ALA A 204 4.25 -11.25 22.48
C ALA A 204 3.96 -10.54 21.15
N ALA A 205 2.86 -10.89 20.47
CA ALA A 205 2.58 -10.38 19.13
C ALA A 205 1.62 -9.20 19.10
N LEU A 206 0.52 -9.21 19.86
CA LEU A 206 -0.47 -8.13 19.80
C LEU A 206 0.09 -6.84 20.40
N ASP A 207 0.65 -6.91 21.59
CA ASP A 207 1.23 -5.73 22.27
C ASP A 207 2.43 -5.16 21.50
N TYR A 208 3.30 -6.04 20.97
CA TYR A 208 4.45 -5.61 20.19
C TYR A 208 4.04 -4.90 18.92
N TYR A 209 3.14 -5.50 18.13
CA TYR A 209 2.73 -4.92 16.86
C TYR A 209 1.90 -3.65 17.05
N ASP A 210 0.98 -3.60 18.01
CA ASP A 210 0.18 -2.41 18.28
C ASP A 210 1.05 -1.25 18.76
N LYS A 211 1.95 -1.48 19.72
CA LYS A 211 2.89 -0.46 20.20
C LYS A 211 3.90 -0.04 19.13
N TYR A 212 4.44 -1.00 18.38
CA TYR A 212 5.39 -0.70 17.30
C TYR A 212 4.76 0.15 16.21
N TRP A 213 3.57 -0.22 15.72
CA TRP A 213 2.91 0.49 14.64
C TRP A 213 2.39 1.85 15.07
N SER A 214 1.80 1.97 16.27
CA SER A 214 1.40 3.26 16.82
C SER A 214 2.60 4.20 16.90
N SER A 215 3.70 3.76 17.52
CA SER A 215 4.90 4.58 17.66
C SER A 215 5.59 4.87 16.31
N TYR A 216 5.51 4.00 15.33
CA TYR A 216 6.04 4.22 13.99
C TYR A 216 5.28 5.33 13.26
N TRP A 217 3.95 5.29 13.30
CA TRP A 217 3.11 6.31 12.70
C TRP A 217 3.24 7.65 13.41
N ASP A 218 3.31 7.66 14.73
CA ASP A 218 3.53 8.88 15.51
C ASP A 218 4.86 9.55 15.13
N ARG A 219 5.95 8.77 15.00
CA ARG A 219 7.25 9.30 14.57
C ARG A 219 7.20 9.86 13.13
N LEU A 220 6.50 9.18 12.22
CA LEU A 220 6.32 9.70 10.86
C LEU A 220 5.50 10.98 10.83
N HIS A 221 4.41 11.03 11.60
CA HIS A 221 3.60 12.25 11.73
C HIS A 221 4.44 13.40 12.30
N GLN A 222 5.17 13.18 13.40
CA GLN A 222 6.04 14.21 13.99
C GLN A 222 7.12 14.71 13.01
N LYS A 223 7.70 13.81 12.22
CA LYS A 223 8.72 14.17 11.23
C LYS A 223 8.18 15.04 10.11
N HIS A 224 6.98 14.74 9.60
CA HIS A 224 6.40 15.39 8.43
C HIS A 224 5.40 16.51 8.77
N PHE A 225 4.86 16.47 9.97
CA PHE A 225 3.95 17.46 10.53
C PHE A 225 4.42 17.83 11.94
N PRO A 226 5.60 18.46 12.09
CA PRO A 226 6.09 18.84 13.41
C PRO A 226 5.11 19.79 14.08
N ALA A 227 4.82 19.57 15.36
CA ALA A 227 4.06 20.51 16.17
C ALA A 227 4.71 21.90 16.07
N LYS A 228 3.91 22.94 15.92
CA LYS A 228 4.43 24.32 15.93
C LYS A 228 5.10 24.52 17.30
N SER A 229 6.38 24.90 17.31
CA SER A 229 7.03 25.34 18.53
C SER A 229 6.16 26.41 19.18
N PRO A 230 5.85 26.33 20.48
CA PRO A 230 5.15 27.42 21.15
C PRO A 230 5.99 28.69 20.98
N LYS A 231 5.33 29.77 20.51
CA LYS A 231 5.94 31.09 20.41
C LYS A 231 6.16 31.67 21.77
#